data_f2166a85d6f16f7e82295c2bc05e48fe
#
_entry.id   f2166a85d6f16f7e82295c2bc05e48fe
#
_cell.length_a   1.000
_cell.length_b   1.000
_cell.length_c   1.000
_cell.angle_alpha   90.00
_cell.angle_beta   90.00
_cell.angle_gamma   90.00
#
_symmetry.space_group_name_H-M   'P 1'
#
loop_
_entity.id
_entity.type
_entity.pdbx_description
1 polymer ?
#
loop_
_entity_poly.entity_id
_entity_poly.type
_entity_poly.pdbx_seq_one_letter_code
_entity_poly.pdbx_strand_id
1 'polypeptide(L)'
;MDSPLVSISYEFKAEALPRSNGSQLAPLKLEKVLDVKRSLPTSETPHHSVRVFPPTNIKASAYYPHVIHPIGSNTLSLRLDGIAKINPKVNTVEYWKLKKLTWKLEETIKTIAPACERHSPKVDDSTEEQQTKKGIVRSETRVIGEKTLFSGWKSNYTSATDSTVELELDYSLFSKNAKYACDTKSRDGTEVTHQLMVEMVVSQEWAPVNKPSLVTHTGIGRILRMHFGCVLTERAGIGISWDNEAPPIYQDVPPSPPAYCGDMVFSTENSLAEMIQPLDSTQRGEQSEAPQT
;
A
#
# COMPACT_ATOMS: atom_id res chain seq x y z
N MET A 1 4.61 10.95 11.11
CA MET A 1 3.34 10.27 11.37
C MET A 1 2.51 11.15 12.29
N ASP A 2 1.29 11.44 11.94
CA ASP A 2 0.37 12.26 12.74
C ASP A 2 -1.01 11.62 12.75
N SER A 3 -1.40 11.08 13.87
CA SER A 3 -2.67 10.40 14.09
C SER A 3 -3.36 10.96 15.33
N PRO A 4 -4.67 10.70 15.52
CA PRO A 4 -5.40 11.17 16.70
C PRO A 4 -4.82 10.66 18.03
N LEU A 5 -4.23 9.47 18.04
CA LEU A 5 -3.70 8.83 19.25
C LEU A 5 -2.20 8.99 19.42
N VAL A 6 -1.44 9.10 18.32
CA VAL A 6 0.03 9.09 18.35
C VAL A 6 0.59 10.01 17.29
N SER A 7 1.61 10.81 17.66
CA SER A 7 2.43 11.57 16.73
C SER A 7 3.88 11.13 16.84
N ILE A 8 4.54 10.86 15.71
CA ILE A 8 5.94 10.50 15.62
C ILE A 8 6.62 11.51 14.70
N SER A 9 7.58 12.27 15.25
CA SER A 9 8.40 13.22 14.50
C SER A 9 9.88 12.89 14.67
N TYR A 10 10.64 13.17 13.63
CA TYR A 10 12.10 13.05 13.66
C TYR A 10 12.69 14.45 13.53
N GLU A 11 13.59 14.80 14.46
CA GLU A 11 14.25 16.09 14.50
C GLU A 11 15.76 15.91 14.42
N PHE A 12 16.40 16.61 13.50
CA PHE A 12 17.84 16.74 13.46
C PHE A 12 18.24 18.00 14.21
N LYS A 13 19.11 17.84 15.22
CA LYS A 13 19.66 18.96 16.00
C LYS A 13 21.18 18.92 15.90
N ALA A 14 21.76 20.04 15.51
CA ALA A 14 23.20 20.24 15.50
C ALA A 14 23.57 21.50 16.26
N GLU A 15 24.61 21.44 17.07
CA GLU A 15 25.13 22.56 17.83
C GLU A 15 26.63 22.69 17.59
N ALA A 16 27.06 23.85 17.12
CA ALA A 16 28.48 24.19 17.00
C ALA A 16 28.88 25.13 18.11
N LEU A 17 29.81 24.66 18.93
CA LEU A 17 30.38 25.45 20.02
C LEU A 17 31.65 26.14 19.50
N PRO A 18 31.74 27.47 19.63
CA PRO A 18 32.97 28.19 19.27
C PRO A 18 34.12 27.76 20.18
N ARG A 19 35.29 27.55 19.61
CA ARG A 19 36.50 27.26 20.38
C ARG A 19 36.87 28.52 21.16
N SER A 20 36.80 28.47 22.48
CA SER A 20 37.00 29.61 23.36
C SER A 20 38.45 30.12 23.31
N ASN A 21 38.68 31.21 22.57
CA ASN A 21 39.87 32.07 22.72
C ASN A 21 39.46 33.41 23.32
N GLY A 22 38.69 33.40 24.42
CA GLY A 22 38.36 34.59 25.17
C GLY A 22 37.16 35.42 24.67
N SER A 23 36.50 35.05 23.58
CA SER A 23 35.26 35.71 23.13
C SER A 23 34.07 34.87 23.51
N GLN A 24 33.08 35.44 24.17
CA GLN A 24 31.76 34.84 24.43
C GLN A 24 30.92 34.82 23.12
N LEU A 25 31.25 33.96 22.19
CA LEU A 25 30.40 33.74 21.02
C LEU A 25 29.26 32.77 21.39
N ALA A 26 28.05 33.13 21.03
CA ALA A 26 26.89 32.24 21.23
C ALA A 26 27.02 30.96 20.37
N PRO A 27 26.58 29.80 20.88
CA PRO A 27 26.56 28.57 20.10
C PRO A 27 25.63 28.69 18.89
N LEU A 28 26.07 28.19 17.75
CA LEU A 28 25.24 28.10 16.57
C LEU A 28 24.41 26.82 16.64
N LYS A 29 23.09 26.97 16.61
CA LYS A 29 22.14 25.85 16.67
C LYS A 29 21.40 25.71 15.35
N LEU A 30 21.29 24.48 14.89
CA LEU A 30 20.46 24.09 13.74
C LEU A 30 19.46 23.04 14.19
N GLU A 31 18.17 23.31 14.00
CA GLU A 31 17.09 22.35 14.22
C GLU A 31 16.31 22.18 12.92
N LYS A 32 16.10 20.94 12.52
CA LYS A 32 15.34 20.61 11.30
C LYS A 32 14.49 19.38 11.54
N VAL A 33 13.19 19.50 11.28
CA VAL A 33 12.27 18.36 11.24
C VAL A 33 12.55 17.57 9.96
N LEU A 34 12.72 16.26 10.10
CA LEU A 34 12.93 15.33 8.99
C LEU A 34 11.62 14.62 8.65
N ASP A 35 11.22 14.66 7.39
CA ASP A 35 10.09 13.90 6.86
C ASP A 35 10.55 12.47 6.52
N VAL A 36 10.42 11.58 7.50
CA VAL A 36 10.80 10.17 7.35
C VAL A 36 9.58 9.38 6.90
N LYS A 37 9.66 8.79 5.73
CA LYS A 37 8.60 7.99 5.11
C LYS A 37 9.06 6.54 4.96
N ARG A 38 8.13 5.62 5.15
CA ARG A 38 8.34 4.20 4.90
C ARG A 38 7.93 3.87 3.48
N SER A 39 8.74 3.11 2.78
CA SER A 39 8.45 2.60 1.45
C SER A 39 8.69 1.09 1.40
N LEU A 40 7.79 0.37 0.75
CA LEU A 40 7.93 -1.03 0.41
C LEU A 40 7.74 -1.19 -1.10
N PRO A 41 8.46 -2.13 -1.74
CA PRO A 41 8.22 -2.45 -3.13
C PRO A 41 6.80 -3.03 -3.28
N THR A 42 6.17 -2.72 -4.41
CA THR A 42 4.91 -3.37 -4.79
C THR A 42 5.14 -4.86 -5.02
N SER A 43 4.19 -5.68 -4.58
CA SER A 43 4.22 -7.11 -4.87
C SER A 43 3.98 -7.32 -6.38
N GLU A 44 4.78 -8.14 -7.02
CA GLU A 44 4.62 -8.50 -8.45
C GLU A 44 3.34 -9.30 -8.69
N THR A 45 2.88 -10.04 -7.68
CA THR A 45 1.66 -10.85 -7.78
C THR A 45 0.60 -10.34 -6.82
N PRO A 46 -0.67 -10.21 -7.27
CA PRO A 46 -1.76 -9.85 -6.39
C PRO A 46 -2.05 -10.96 -5.38
N HIS A 47 -2.50 -10.60 -4.20
CA HIS A 47 -3.02 -11.54 -3.23
C HIS A 47 -4.37 -12.09 -3.72
N HIS A 48 -4.56 -13.38 -3.55
CA HIS A 48 -5.82 -14.06 -3.86
C HIS A 48 -6.50 -14.51 -2.57
N SER A 49 -7.76 -14.15 -2.42
CA SER A 49 -8.58 -14.52 -1.27
C SER A 49 -9.92 -15.08 -1.72
N VAL A 50 -10.32 -16.21 -1.14
CA VAL A 50 -11.60 -16.85 -1.41
C VAL A 50 -12.46 -16.84 -0.15
N ARG A 51 -13.74 -16.47 -0.29
CA ARG A 51 -14.74 -16.47 0.79
C ARG A 51 -16.00 -17.15 0.32
N VAL A 52 -16.62 -17.91 1.22
CA VAL A 52 -17.92 -18.57 1.00
C VAL A 52 -18.91 -17.98 1.98
N PHE A 53 -20.13 -17.73 1.54
CA PHE A 53 -21.17 -17.06 2.33
C PHE A 53 -22.39 -17.94 2.58
N PRO A 54 -22.36 -18.86 3.56
CA PRO A 54 -23.54 -19.62 3.92
C PRO A 54 -24.60 -18.69 4.56
N PRO A 55 -25.90 -18.97 4.39
CA PRO A 55 -26.49 -20.12 3.67
C PRO A 55 -26.64 -19.91 2.15
N THR A 56 -26.09 -18.81 1.59
CA THR A 56 -26.03 -18.64 0.14
C THR A 56 -25.00 -19.61 -0.46
N ASN A 57 -25.10 -19.89 -1.74
CA ASN A 57 -24.07 -20.65 -2.44
C ASN A 57 -22.95 -19.74 -3.00
N ILE A 58 -22.99 -18.47 -2.68
CA ILE A 58 -22.05 -17.48 -3.22
C ILE A 58 -20.65 -17.75 -2.71
N LYS A 59 -19.73 -17.86 -3.65
CA LYS A 59 -18.29 -17.91 -3.45
C LYS A 59 -17.68 -16.67 -4.08
N ALA A 60 -16.99 -15.87 -3.31
CA ALA A 60 -16.27 -14.69 -3.78
C ALA A 60 -14.78 -14.99 -3.90
N SER A 61 -14.20 -14.72 -5.06
CA SER A 61 -12.77 -14.77 -5.31
C SER A 61 -12.29 -13.34 -5.56
N ALA A 62 -11.34 -12.87 -4.77
CA ALA A 62 -10.83 -11.50 -4.83
C ALA A 62 -9.32 -11.50 -5.07
N TYR A 63 -8.87 -10.66 -6.01
CA TYR A 63 -7.46 -10.38 -6.29
C TYR A 63 -7.18 -8.92 -5.98
N TYR A 64 -6.19 -8.65 -5.14
CA TYR A 64 -5.88 -7.29 -4.67
C TYR A 64 -4.39 -7.13 -4.37
N PRO A 65 -3.82 -5.91 -4.51
CA PRO A 65 -2.45 -5.64 -4.12
C PRO A 65 -2.31 -5.66 -2.59
N HIS A 66 -1.26 -6.32 -2.09
CA HIS A 66 -0.96 -6.30 -0.66
C HIS A 66 -0.41 -4.94 -0.22
N VAL A 67 0.47 -4.35 -1.03
CA VAL A 67 1.05 -3.02 -0.80
C VAL A 67 0.25 -2.01 -1.60
N ILE A 68 -0.22 -0.97 -0.93
CA ILE A 68 -0.98 0.13 -1.50
C ILE A 68 -0.28 1.46 -1.24
N HIS A 69 -0.55 2.44 -2.09
CA HIS A 69 0.05 3.76 -2.00
C HIS A 69 -1.02 4.85 -1.80
N PRO A 70 -0.68 5.94 -1.09
CA PRO A 70 -1.63 7.01 -0.79
C PRO A 70 -2.01 7.83 -2.02
N ILE A 71 -1.12 7.87 -3.03
CA ILE A 71 -1.34 8.60 -4.28
C ILE A 71 -1.57 7.61 -5.41
N GLY A 72 -2.65 7.83 -6.16
CA GLY A 72 -3.09 6.96 -7.24
C GLY A 72 -4.29 6.10 -6.84
N SER A 73 -4.64 5.17 -7.69
CA SER A 73 -5.68 4.17 -7.45
C SER A 73 -5.05 2.77 -7.29
N ASN A 74 -5.69 1.97 -6.46
CA ASN A 74 -5.36 0.58 -6.27
C ASN A 74 -6.57 -0.22 -6.74
N THR A 75 -6.35 -1.32 -7.44
CA THR A 75 -7.42 -2.08 -8.09
C THR A 75 -7.71 -3.38 -7.36
N LEU A 76 -8.99 -3.67 -7.14
CA LEU A 76 -9.49 -4.95 -6.66
C LEU A 76 -10.31 -5.59 -7.78
N SER A 77 -9.96 -6.82 -8.17
CA SER A 77 -10.79 -7.65 -9.06
C SER A 77 -11.57 -8.65 -8.20
N LEU A 78 -12.88 -8.67 -8.37
CA LEU A 78 -13.78 -9.52 -7.60
C LEU A 78 -14.65 -10.34 -8.56
N ARG A 79 -14.72 -11.64 -8.30
CA ARG A 79 -15.58 -12.58 -8.97
C ARG A 79 -16.47 -13.30 -7.96
N LEU A 80 -17.76 -13.30 -8.23
CA LEU A 80 -18.76 -14.04 -7.47
C LEU A 80 -19.25 -15.22 -8.30
N ASP A 81 -19.09 -16.41 -7.79
CA ASP A 81 -19.60 -17.66 -8.36
C ASP A 81 -20.77 -18.19 -7.53
N GLY A 82 -21.58 -19.08 -8.08
CA GLY A 82 -22.69 -19.71 -7.37
C GLY A 82 -23.86 -18.78 -7.09
N ILE A 83 -24.01 -17.73 -7.90
CA ILE A 83 -25.09 -16.73 -7.78
C ILE A 83 -26.46 -17.23 -8.29
N ALA A 84 -26.50 -18.37 -8.95
CA ALA A 84 -27.74 -19.02 -9.36
C ALA A 84 -27.77 -20.48 -8.86
N LYS A 85 -28.96 -20.97 -8.54
CA LYS A 85 -29.21 -22.33 -8.07
C LYS A 85 -30.52 -22.86 -8.62
N ILE A 86 -30.47 -24.02 -9.27
CA ILE A 86 -31.68 -24.71 -9.69
C ILE A 86 -32.28 -25.47 -8.51
N ASN A 87 -33.56 -25.30 -8.30
CA ASN A 87 -34.35 -26.14 -7.41
C ASN A 87 -35.17 -27.13 -8.26
N PRO A 88 -34.71 -28.40 -8.39
CA PRO A 88 -35.37 -29.39 -9.26
C PRO A 88 -36.75 -29.79 -8.75
N LYS A 89 -37.01 -29.66 -7.45
CA LYS A 89 -38.33 -30.05 -6.86
C LYS A 89 -39.47 -29.14 -7.27
N VAL A 90 -39.17 -27.87 -7.49
CA VAL A 90 -40.16 -26.83 -7.83
C VAL A 90 -39.99 -26.34 -9.27
N ASN A 91 -38.95 -26.83 -9.99
CA ASN A 91 -38.57 -26.42 -11.34
C ASN A 91 -38.38 -24.91 -11.45
N THR A 92 -37.65 -24.33 -10.48
CA THR A 92 -37.32 -22.91 -10.43
C THR A 92 -35.80 -22.70 -10.33
N VAL A 93 -35.37 -21.53 -10.79
CA VAL A 93 -33.99 -21.05 -10.58
C VAL A 93 -34.03 -19.89 -9.60
N GLU A 94 -33.25 -20.00 -8.57
CA GLU A 94 -33.02 -18.93 -7.59
C GLU A 94 -31.77 -18.15 -7.99
N TYR A 95 -31.86 -16.84 -8.00
CA TYR A 95 -30.78 -15.92 -8.37
C TYR A 95 -30.44 -15.00 -7.20
N TRP A 96 -29.15 -14.79 -6.97
CA TRP A 96 -28.65 -13.74 -6.10
C TRP A 96 -28.15 -12.58 -6.96
N LYS A 97 -28.85 -11.45 -6.93
CA LYS A 97 -28.48 -10.26 -7.69
C LYS A 97 -27.75 -9.26 -6.79
N LEU A 98 -26.57 -8.83 -7.22
CA LEU A 98 -25.84 -7.74 -6.59
C LEU A 98 -26.57 -6.42 -6.82
N LYS A 99 -26.96 -5.73 -5.76
CA LYS A 99 -27.70 -4.46 -5.82
C LYS A 99 -26.83 -3.27 -5.44
N LYS A 100 -25.88 -3.47 -4.54
CA LYS A 100 -25.01 -2.42 -4.02
C LYS A 100 -23.69 -3.03 -3.60
N LEU A 101 -22.61 -2.33 -3.88
CA LEU A 101 -21.29 -2.63 -3.36
C LEU A 101 -20.73 -1.36 -2.71
N THR A 102 -20.23 -1.47 -1.50
CA THR A 102 -19.50 -0.40 -0.80
C THR A 102 -18.14 -0.90 -0.42
N TRP A 103 -17.11 -0.15 -0.74
CA TRP A 103 -15.79 -0.40 -0.19
C TRP A 103 -15.40 0.71 0.77
N LYS A 104 -14.62 0.35 1.80
CA LYS A 104 -14.03 1.27 2.77
C LYS A 104 -12.59 0.88 3.00
N LEU A 105 -11.71 1.86 2.94
CA LEU A 105 -10.33 1.71 3.38
C LEU A 105 -10.24 2.22 4.80
N GLU A 106 -9.93 1.31 5.72
CA GLU A 106 -9.91 1.57 7.16
C GLU A 106 -8.48 1.56 7.67
N GLU A 107 -8.13 2.56 8.48
CA GLU A 107 -6.89 2.68 9.22
C GLU A 107 -7.18 2.40 10.69
N THR A 108 -6.49 1.43 11.28
CA THR A 108 -6.57 1.12 12.70
C THR A 108 -5.25 1.44 13.38
N ILE A 109 -5.32 2.28 14.40
CA ILE A 109 -4.19 2.69 15.22
C ILE A 109 -4.37 2.06 16.59
N LYS A 110 -3.36 1.34 17.05
CA LYS A 110 -3.28 0.80 18.41
C LYS A 110 -2.08 1.38 19.11
N THR A 111 -2.23 1.70 20.37
CA THR A 111 -1.13 2.12 21.24
C THR A 111 -1.33 1.54 22.63
N ILE A 112 -0.21 1.33 23.32
CA ILE A 112 -0.22 0.87 24.71
C ILE A 112 0.17 2.04 25.58
N ALA A 113 -0.79 2.59 26.33
CA ALA A 113 -0.50 3.59 27.34
C ALA A 113 0.23 2.92 28.51
N PRO A 114 1.39 3.43 28.96
CA PRO A 114 2.11 2.84 30.08
C PRO A 114 1.22 2.83 31.33
N ALA A 115 1.37 1.80 32.16
CA ALA A 115 0.68 1.73 33.43
C ALA A 115 1.13 2.88 34.34
N CYS A 116 0.20 3.51 35.03
CA CYS A 116 0.52 4.55 36.00
C CYS A 116 1.24 3.92 37.21
N GLU A 117 2.45 4.34 37.50
CA GLU A 117 3.27 3.81 38.61
C GLU A 117 2.60 3.91 39.97
N ARG A 118 1.73 4.92 40.18
CA ARG A 118 0.99 5.09 41.42
C ARG A 118 -0.12 4.06 41.63
N HIS A 119 -0.64 3.48 40.55
CA HIS A 119 -1.79 2.58 40.55
C HIS A 119 -1.47 1.16 40.05
N SER A 120 -0.21 0.93 39.66
CA SER A 120 0.24 -0.43 39.32
C SER A 120 0.53 -1.19 40.61
N PRO A 121 0.05 -2.44 40.74
CA PRO A 121 0.43 -3.27 41.88
C PRO A 121 1.96 -3.44 41.88
N LYS A 122 2.57 -3.26 43.06
CA LYS A 122 3.98 -3.54 43.25
C LYS A 122 4.16 -5.04 43.05
N VAL A 123 4.86 -5.45 42.01
CA VAL A 123 5.24 -6.84 41.80
C VAL A 123 6.47 -7.07 42.69
N ASP A 124 6.38 -8.06 43.59
CA ASP A 124 7.52 -8.48 44.39
C ASP A 124 8.65 -8.96 43.47
N ASP A 125 9.88 -8.51 43.75
CA ASP A 125 11.10 -8.66 42.94
C ASP A 125 11.60 -10.10 42.75
N SER A 126 10.76 -11.12 42.87
CA SER A 126 11.19 -12.52 42.91
C SER A 126 11.09 -13.29 41.60
N THR A 127 10.79 -12.67 40.46
CA THR A 127 10.82 -13.38 39.16
C THR A 127 11.35 -12.46 38.08
N GLU A 128 12.61 -12.67 37.68
CA GLU A 128 13.35 -11.98 36.61
C GLU A 128 12.82 -12.28 35.19
N GLU A 129 11.57 -12.67 35.04
CA GLU A 129 10.96 -12.72 33.72
C GLU A 129 10.23 -11.40 33.46
N GLN A 130 10.72 -10.69 32.46
CA GLN A 130 10.25 -9.43 31.91
C GLN A 130 8.70 -9.34 31.90
N GLN A 131 8.08 -9.08 33.04
CA GLN A 131 6.71 -8.63 33.07
C GLN A 131 6.70 -7.16 32.60
N THR A 132 6.62 -7.01 31.27
CA THR A 132 6.22 -5.76 30.67
C THR A 132 5.01 -5.25 31.44
N LYS A 133 5.18 -4.13 32.15
CA LYS A 133 4.09 -3.45 32.86
C LYS A 133 2.91 -3.37 31.90
N LYS A 134 1.85 -4.12 32.16
CA LYS A 134 0.67 -4.21 31.30
C LYS A 134 0.01 -2.84 31.24
N GLY A 135 0.24 -2.12 30.16
CA GLY A 135 -0.44 -0.86 29.90
C GLY A 135 -1.85 -1.07 29.38
N ILE A 136 -2.63 0.00 29.31
CA ILE A 136 -3.96 0.00 28.71
C ILE A 136 -3.81 0.11 27.20
N VAL A 137 -4.35 -0.86 26.47
CA VAL A 137 -4.42 -0.81 25.00
C VAL A 137 -5.51 0.17 24.60
N ARG A 138 -5.16 1.15 23.79
CA ARG A 138 -6.09 2.05 23.11
C ARG A 138 -6.08 1.72 21.63
N SER A 139 -7.27 1.64 21.03
CA SER A 139 -7.43 1.37 19.61
C SER A 139 -8.45 2.32 19.03
N GLU A 140 -8.13 2.91 17.89
CA GLU A 140 -9.03 3.76 17.13
C GLU A 140 -8.99 3.32 15.67
N THR A 141 -10.17 3.24 15.05
CA THR A 141 -10.31 2.92 13.63
C THR A 141 -11.02 4.06 12.94
N ARG A 142 -10.46 4.52 11.83
CA ARG A 142 -11.05 5.55 10.98
C ARG A 142 -11.11 5.12 9.52
N VAL A 143 -12.08 5.63 8.80
CA VAL A 143 -12.20 5.42 7.35
C VAL A 143 -11.39 6.51 6.65
N ILE A 144 -10.45 6.12 5.82
CA ILE A 144 -9.58 7.01 5.04
C ILE A 144 -9.91 7.03 3.54
N GLY A 145 -10.85 6.19 3.09
CA GLY A 145 -11.40 6.18 1.75
C GLY A 145 -12.67 5.34 1.71
N GLU A 146 -13.69 5.79 0.98
CA GLU A 146 -14.89 4.98 0.74
C GLU A 146 -15.59 5.38 -0.56
N LYS A 147 -16.31 4.43 -1.13
CA LYS A 147 -17.21 4.67 -2.27
C LYS A 147 -18.27 3.60 -2.32
N THR A 148 -19.46 4.00 -2.72
CA THR A 148 -20.59 3.11 -2.97
C THR A 148 -20.89 3.05 -4.47
N LEU A 149 -21.08 1.85 -4.97
CA LEU A 149 -21.40 1.53 -6.35
C LEU A 149 -22.75 0.85 -6.42
N PHE A 150 -23.57 1.23 -7.37
CA PHE A 150 -24.88 0.63 -7.67
C PHE A 150 -24.91 -0.06 -9.03
N SER A 151 -23.83 0.04 -9.79
CA SER A 151 -23.63 -0.54 -11.12
C SER A 151 -22.12 -0.69 -11.39
N GLY A 152 -21.75 -1.21 -12.55
CA GLY A 152 -20.35 -1.34 -12.98
C GLY A 152 -19.83 -2.78 -12.91
N TRP A 153 -20.69 -3.76 -12.61
CA TRP A 153 -20.35 -5.17 -12.66
C TRP A 153 -20.95 -5.85 -13.88
N LYS A 154 -20.27 -6.86 -14.37
CA LYS A 154 -20.74 -7.76 -15.44
C LYS A 154 -21.38 -8.98 -14.81
N SER A 155 -22.61 -9.30 -15.20
CA SER A 155 -23.34 -10.45 -14.66
C SER A 155 -23.66 -11.42 -15.78
N ASN A 156 -23.36 -12.69 -15.56
CA ASN A 156 -23.76 -13.79 -16.44
C ASN A 156 -24.71 -14.70 -15.67
N TYR A 157 -25.96 -14.81 -16.11
CA TYR A 157 -26.98 -15.69 -15.57
C TYR A 157 -27.46 -16.74 -16.58
N THR A 158 -26.68 -16.98 -17.63
CA THR A 158 -27.07 -17.84 -18.73
C THR A 158 -27.22 -19.30 -18.32
N SER A 159 -26.43 -19.74 -17.35
CA SER A 159 -26.46 -21.10 -16.81
C SER A 159 -26.45 -21.04 -15.28
N ALA A 160 -27.24 -21.91 -14.66
CA ALA A 160 -27.24 -22.01 -13.20
C ALA A 160 -25.93 -22.62 -12.64
N THR A 161 -25.16 -23.31 -13.48
CA THR A 161 -23.87 -23.89 -13.11
C THR A 161 -22.72 -22.89 -13.27
N ASP A 162 -22.79 -21.99 -14.25
CA ASP A 162 -21.74 -21.07 -14.63
C ASP A 162 -22.12 -19.60 -14.45
N SER A 163 -23.09 -19.36 -13.56
CA SER A 163 -23.52 -18.00 -13.28
C SER A 163 -22.48 -17.26 -12.46
N THR A 164 -22.07 -16.10 -12.94
CA THR A 164 -21.01 -15.28 -12.32
C THR A 164 -21.37 -13.81 -12.32
N VAL A 165 -20.82 -13.09 -11.32
CA VAL A 165 -20.72 -11.64 -11.35
C VAL A 165 -19.24 -11.28 -11.25
N GLU A 166 -18.78 -10.47 -12.18
CA GLU A 166 -17.41 -9.98 -12.22
C GLU A 166 -17.38 -8.47 -12.16
N LEU A 167 -16.48 -7.94 -11.38
CA LEU A 167 -16.25 -6.50 -11.28
C LEU A 167 -14.79 -6.22 -11.00
N GLU A 168 -14.37 -5.09 -11.51
CA GLU A 168 -13.10 -4.47 -11.19
C GLU A 168 -13.41 -3.11 -10.58
N LEU A 169 -12.83 -2.82 -9.45
CA LEU A 169 -13.04 -1.56 -8.75
C LEU A 169 -11.72 -0.93 -8.36
N ASP A 170 -11.64 0.36 -8.56
CA ASP A 170 -10.55 1.19 -8.08
C ASP A 170 -10.91 1.78 -6.72
N TYR A 171 -9.95 1.71 -5.80
CA TYR A 171 -10.05 2.31 -4.49
C TYR A 171 -8.84 3.17 -4.17
N SER A 172 -9.07 4.24 -3.43
CA SER A 172 -8.06 5.25 -3.11
C SER A 172 -8.40 5.94 -1.79
N LEU A 173 -7.46 6.72 -1.27
CA LEU A 173 -7.74 7.63 -0.17
C LEU A 173 -8.69 8.75 -0.63
N PHE A 174 -9.40 9.40 0.31
CA PHE A 174 -10.40 10.44 0.02
C PHE A 174 -9.88 11.60 -0.81
N SER A 175 -8.72 12.12 -0.46
CA SER A 175 -8.08 13.21 -1.20
C SER A 175 -6.58 13.23 -0.93
N LYS A 176 -5.85 14.00 -1.76
CA LYS A 176 -4.41 14.23 -1.57
C LYS A 176 -4.06 14.85 -0.20
N ASN A 177 -5.02 15.51 0.46
CA ASN A 177 -4.85 16.14 1.77
C ASN A 177 -5.42 15.30 2.93
N ALA A 178 -5.88 14.09 2.68
CA ALA A 178 -6.35 13.21 3.74
C ALA A 178 -5.18 12.88 4.69
N LYS A 179 -5.41 13.06 5.98
CA LYS A 179 -4.45 12.62 6.99
C LYS A 179 -4.47 11.10 7.06
N TYR A 180 -3.33 10.48 6.86
CA TYR A 180 -3.11 9.05 6.96
C TYR A 180 -1.76 8.79 7.62
N ALA A 181 -1.57 7.59 8.12
CA ALA A 181 -0.27 7.13 8.58
C ALA A 181 0.12 5.86 7.82
N CYS A 182 1.38 5.70 7.47
CA CYS A 182 1.85 4.44 6.88
C CYS A 182 1.83 3.33 7.93
N ASP A 183 1.66 2.08 7.46
CA ASP A 183 1.76 0.91 8.32
C ASP A 183 3.06 0.92 9.12
N THR A 184 2.93 0.78 10.42
CA THR A 184 4.05 0.86 11.34
C THR A 184 3.81 -0.05 12.52
N LYS A 185 4.88 -0.70 12.97
CA LYS A 185 4.88 -1.46 14.21
C LYS A 185 6.12 -1.06 15.01
N SER A 186 5.91 -0.46 16.16
CA SER A 186 6.95 0.01 17.05
C SER A 186 7.14 -0.94 18.24
N ARG A 187 8.31 -0.84 18.88
CA ARG A 187 8.65 -1.68 20.06
C ARG A 187 7.82 -1.33 21.30
N ASP A 188 7.30 -0.11 21.38
CA ASP A 188 6.44 0.36 22.47
C ASP A 188 5.00 -0.16 22.38
N GLY A 189 4.68 -0.99 21.35
CA GLY A 189 3.35 -1.52 21.11
C GLY A 189 2.45 -0.61 20.29
N THR A 190 2.98 0.49 19.75
CA THR A 190 2.26 1.30 18.77
C THR A 190 2.23 0.57 17.43
N GLU A 191 1.04 0.38 16.88
CA GLU A 191 0.80 -0.31 15.63
C GLU A 191 -0.22 0.46 14.78
N VAL A 192 0.09 0.66 13.51
CA VAL A 192 -0.84 1.18 12.49
C VAL A 192 -1.01 0.11 11.43
N THR A 193 -2.26 -0.24 11.15
CA THR A 193 -2.63 -1.27 10.17
C THR A 193 -3.76 -0.78 9.30
N HIS A 194 -3.80 -1.28 8.07
CA HIS A 194 -4.84 -0.95 7.10
C HIS A 194 -5.58 -2.19 6.63
N GLN A 195 -6.87 -2.01 6.35
CA GLN A 195 -7.67 -3.05 5.72
C GLN A 195 -8.67 -2.44 4.74
N LEU A 196 -8.86 -3.13 3.63
CA LEU A 196 -9.93 -2.84 2.69
C LEU A 196 -11.15 -3.69 3.07
N MET A 197 -12.24 -3.05 3.48
CA MET A 197 -13.52 -3.69 3.73
C MET A 197 -14.40 -3.55 2.47
N VAL A 198 -14.96 -4.66 2.03
CA VAL A 198 -15.93 -4.69 0.92
C VAL A 198 -17.23 -5.27 1.43
N GLU A 199 -18.30 -4.48 1.31
CA GLU A 199 -19.65 -4.84 1.65
C GLU A 199 -20.52 -4.92 0.39
N MET A 200 -21.20 -6.03 0.21
CA MET A 200 -22.11 -6.26 -0.90
C MET A 200 -23.52 -6.52 -0.38
N VAL A 201 -24.50 -5.85 -0.96
CA VAL A 201 -25.91 -6.11 -0.73
C VAL A 201 -26.43 -6.92 -1.92
N VAL A 202 -26.87 -8.15 -1.64
CA VAL A 202 -27.47 -9.04 -2.65
C VAL A 202 -28.92 -9.31 -2.33
N SER A 203 -29.76 -9.39 -3.35
CA SER A 203 -31.18 -9.76 -3.23
C SER A 203 -31.45 -11.08 -3.90
N GLN A 204 -32.33 -11.87 -3.31
CA GLN A 204 -32.78 -13.13 -3.89
C GLN A 204 -34.01 -12.90 -4.78
N GLU A 205 -33.92 -13.46 -5.97
CA GLU A 205 -34.99 -13.49 -6.97
C GLU A 205 -35.14 -14.93 -7.45
N TRP A 206 -36.30 -15.29 -7.96
CA TRP A 206 -36.50 -16.60 -8.58
C TRP A 206 -37.29 -16.46 -9.87
N ALA A 207 -37.13 -17.43 -10.76
CA ALA A 207 -37.90 -17.57 -12.00
C ALA A 207 -38.16 -19.04 -12.28
N PRO A 208 -39.27 -19.41 -12.98
CA PRO A 208 -39.45 -20.74 -13.52
C PRO A 208 -38.36 -21.09 -14.56
N VAL A 209 -37.83 -22.30 -14.54
CA VAL A 209 -36.78 -22.73 -15.48
C VAL A 209 -37.20 -22.51 -16.93
N ASN A 210 -38.47 -22.79 -17.25
CA ASN A 210 -39.00 -22.66 -18.61
C ASN A 210 -39.38 -21.23 -19.01
N LYS A 211 -39.35 -20.27 -18.05
CA LYS A 211 -39.72 -18.87 -18.29
C LYS A 211 -38.81 -17.93 -17.48
N PRO A 212 -37.53 -17.84 -17.85
CA PRO A 212 -36.54 -17.06 -17.08
C PRO A 212 -36.82 -15.54 -17.10
N SER A 213 -37.71 -15.07 -17.98
CA SER A 213 -38.15 -13.66 -18.01
C SER A 213 -39.15 -13.31 -16.88
N LEU A 214 -39.81 -14.31 -16.29
CA LEU A 214 -40.77 -14.13 -15.19
C LEU A 214 -40.05 -14.12 -13.85
N VAL A 215 -39.25 -13.09 -13.63
CA VAL A 215 -38.51 -12.91 -12.37
C VAL A 215 -39.43 -12.40 -11.29
N THR A 216 -39.44 -13.06 -10.14
CA THR A 216 -40.17 -12.67 -8.94
C THR A 216 -39.20 -12.37 -7.81
N HIS A 217 -39.39 -11.24 -7.16
CA HIS A 217 -38.59 -10.85 -5.99
C HIS A 217 -39.11 -11.58 -4.74
N THR A 218 -38.21 -12.20 -4.00
CA THR A 218 -38.55 -12.90 -2.74
C THR A 218 -38.64 -11.95 -1.54
N GLY A 219 -38.16 -10.72 -1.67
CA GLY A 219 -38.00 -9.79 -0.54
C GLY A 219 -36.80 -10.12 0.38
N ILE A 220 -36.07 -11.22 0.08
CA ILE A 220 -34.91 -11.62 0.88
C ILE A 220 -33.67 -10.88 0.39
N GLY A 221 -32.99 -10.20 1.31
CA GLY A 221 -31.68 -9.57 1.08
C GLY A 221 -30.62 -10.14 2.03
N ARG A 222 -29.37 -10.08 1.60
CA ARG A 222 -28.20 -10.44 2.41
C ARG A 222 -27.11 -9.38 2.25
N ILE A 223 -26.36 -9.18 3.34
CA ILE A 223 -25.17 -8.35 3.36
C ILE A 223 -23.97 -9.28 3.50
N LEU A 224 -23.08 -9.24 2.52
CA LEU A 224 -21.86 -10.03 2.46
C LEU A 224 -20.69 -9.10 2.73
N ARG A 225 -19.86 -9.38 3.73
CA ARG A 225 -18.70 -8.56 4.09
C ARG A 225 -17.42 -9.34 3.98
N MET A 226 -16.40 -8.68 3.44
CA MET A 226 -15.04 -9.20 3.33
C MET A 226 -14.06 -8.15 3.82
N HIS A 227 -12.98 -8.60 4.45
CA HIS A 227 -11.90 -7.75 4.91
C HIS A 227 -10.59 -8.27 4.32
N PHE A 228 -9.83 -7.38 3.73
CA PHE A 228 -8.55 -7.66 3.09
C PHE A 228 -7.48 -6.79 3.76
N GLY A 229 -6.52 -7.43 4.44
CA GLY A 229 -5.37 -6.72 5.00
C GLY A 229 -4.50 -6.18 3.87
N CYS A 230 -4.16 -4.90 3.96
CA CYS A 230 -3.24 -4.24 3.05
C CYS A 230 -2.23 -3.40 3.83
N VAL A 231 -1.09 -3.12 3.23
CA VAL A 231 -0.02 -2.33 3.82
C VAL A 231 0.07 -1.01 3.08
N LEU A 232 -0.27 0.09 3.76
CA LEU A 232 -0.17 1.43 3.19
C LEU A 232 1.25 1.97 3.40
N THR A 233 1.94 2.26 2.31
CA THR A 233 3.28 2.86 2.33
C THR A 233 3.41 3.93 1.27
N GLU A 234 4.37 4.84 1.45
CA GLU A 234 4.77 5.76 0.40
C GLU A 234 5.42 5.00 -0.78
N ARG A 235 5.40 5.60 -1.96
CA ARG A 235 6.12 5.03 -3.10
C ARG A 235 7.62 5.08 -2.85
N ALA A 236 8.32 4.04 -3.30
CA ALA A 236 9.77 4.04 -3.32
C ALA A 236 10.27 5.12 -4.29
N GLY A 237 11.17 5.98 -3.82
CA GLY A 237 11.78 7.04 -4.62
C GLY A 237 12.51 8.03 -3.72
N ILE A 238 13.53 8.69 -4.24
CA ILE A 238 14.35 9.69 -3.51
C ILE A 238 13.61 11.05 -3.41
N GLY A 239 12.27 11.06 -3.45
CA GLY A 239 11.49 12.30 -3.51
C GLY A 239 11.51 12.98 -4.88
N ILE A 240 12.10 12.33 -5.87
CA ILE A 240 12.12 12.78 -7.26
C ILE A 240 10.89 12.18 -7.93
N SER A 241 9.96 13.03 -8.31
CA SER A 241 8.84 12.63 -9.16
C SER A 241 9.36 12.56 -10.60
N TRP A 242 9.75 11.37 -11.02
CA TRP A 242 10.20 11.13 -12.40
C TRP A 242 9.13 11.47 -13.45
N ASP A 243 7.88 11.55 -13.02
CA ASP A 243 6.74 11.83 -13.91
C ASP A 243 6.56 13.34 -14.21
N ASN A 244 7.20 14.22 -13.41
CA ASN A 244 7.02 15.67 -13.52
C ASN A 244 8.33 16.45 -13.73
N GLU A 245 9.47 15.81 -13.68
CA GLU A 245 10.75 16.44 -13.96
C GLU A 245 11.21 16.04 -15.36
N ALA A 246 11.07 16.96 -16.30
CA ALA A 246 11.82 16.86 -17.55
C ALA A 246 13.32 16.80 -17.19
N PRO A 247 14.11 15.88 -17.76
CA PRO A 247 15.54 15.85 -17.53
C PRO A 247 16.12 17.24 -17.84
N PRO A 248 17.08 17.73 -17.02
CA PRO A 248 17.68 19.04 -17.27
C PRO A 248 18.12 19.14 -18.73
N ILE A 249 17.61 20.13 -19.44
CA ILE A 249 18.05 20.38 -20.81
C ILE A 249 19.47 20.86 -20.68
N TYR A 250 20.42 20.20 -21.37
CA TYR A 250 21.85 20.55 -21.36
C TYR A 250 22.15 21.99 -21.76
N GLN A 251 21.18 22.72 -22.31
CA GLN A 251 21.26 24.15 -22.62
C GLN A 251 21.25 25.05 -21.37
N ASP A 252 20.76 24.55 -20.23
CA ASP A 252 20.71 25.29 -18.96
C ASP A 252 21.98 25.06 -18.11
N VAL A 253 22.89 24.22 -18.55
CA VAL A 253 24.16 23.99 -17.88
C VAL A 253 25.12 25.12 -18.30
N PRO A 254 25.71 25.91 -17.37
CA PRO A 254 26.67 26.91 -17.68
C PRO A 254 27.79 26.32 -18.55
N PRO A 255 28.24 27.00 -19.62
CA PRO A 255 29.19 26.44 -20.61
C PRO A 255 30.59 26.15 -20.05
N SER A 256 30.89 26.48 -18.82
CA SER A 256 32.15 26.11 -18.16
C SER A 256 31.95 25.98 -16.64
N PRO A 257 32.61 25.01 -16.00
CA PRO A 257 32.63 24.97 -14.53
C PRO A 257 33.26 26.29 -14.00
N PRO A 258 32.83 26.78 -12.82
CA PRO A 258 33.40 27.95 -12.21
C PRO A 258 34.93 27.76 -12.10
N ALA A 259 35.71 28.72 -12.61
CA ALA A 259 37.14 28.71 -12.42
C ALA A 259 37.45 28.87 -10.94
N TYR A 260 37.95 27.83 -10.33
CA TYR A 260 38.49 27.92 -8.98
C TYR A 260 39.78 28.72 -9.03
N CYS A 261 39.73 29.98 -8.62
CA CYS A 261 40.94 30.75 -8.32
C CYS A 261 41.56 30.14 -7.05
N GLY A 262 42.51 29.29 -7.25
CA GLY A 262 43.28 28.69 -6.17
C GLY A 262 44.71 28.50 -6.65
N ASP A 263 45.56 29.48 -6.33
CA ASP A 263 47.01 29.32 -6.39
C ASP A 263 47.44 28.17 -5.52
N MET A 264 47.60 26.99 -6.13
CA MET A 264 48.52 25.97 -5.62
C MET A 264 49.26 25.38 -6.82
N VAL A 265 50.39 25.94 -7.05
CA VAL A 265 51.45 25.36 -7.89
C VAL A 265 51.84 24.03 -7.26
N PHE A 266 51.32 22.93 -7.75
CA PHE A 266 51.95 21.62 -7.61
C PHE A 266 52.64 21.32 -8.94
N SER A 267 53.97 21.61 -8.98
CA SER A 267 54.91 21.05 -9.91
C SER A 267 54.95 19.54 -9.71
N THR A 268 54.31 18.81 -10.60
CA THR A 268 54.68 17.43 -10.87
C THR A 268 54.43 17.20 -12.34
N GLU A 269 55.40 17.70 -13.13
CA GLU A 269 55.73 17.08 -14.41
C GLU A 269 56.14 15.64 -14.11
N ASN A 270 55.59 14.75 -14.87
CA ASN A 270 55.89 13.38 -15.17
C ASN A 270 54.84 12.36 -14.70
N SER A 271 54.40 11.62 -15.70
CA SER A 271 53.83 10.29 -15.57
C SER A 271 52.30 10.14 -15.57
N LEU A 272 51.67 10.60 -16.64
CA LEU A 272 50.32 10.12 -17.00
C LEU A 272 50.15 9.82 -18.51
N ALA A 273 51.26 9.85 -19.27
CA ALA A 273 51.24 9.55 -20.72
C ALA A 273 51.48 8.07 -21.07
N GLU A 274 51.72 7.21 -20.08
CA GLU A 274 52.10 5.80 -20.33
C GLU A 274 51.06 4.72 -19.96
N MET A 275 49.82 5.09 -19.64
CA MET A 275 48.82 4.10 -19.26
C MET A 275 47.57 4.04 -20.12
N ILE A 276 47.59 4.59 -21.31
CA ILE A 276 46.50 4.38 -22.28
C ILE A 276 47.08 3.70 -23.52
N GLN A 277 47.15 2.37 -23.48
CA GLN A 277 47.30 1.57 -24.71
C GLN A 277 45.90 1.41 -25.34
N PRO A 278 45.74 1.71 -26.62
CA PRO A 278 44.49 1.44 -27.33
C PRO A 278 44.37 -0.08 -27.54
N LEU A 279 43.24 -0.61 -27.16
CA LEU A 279 42.78 -1.96 -27.52
C LEU A 279 42.55 -2.01 -29.03
N ASP A 280 43.45 -2.69 -29.69
CA ASP A 280 43.46 -2.97 -31.13
C ASP A 280 42.23 -3.82 -31.52
N SER A 281 41.40 -3.23 -32.37
CA SER A 281 40.28 -3.88 -32.98
C SER A 281 40.75 -4.57 -34.27
N THR A 282 41.15 -5.85 -34.21
CA THR A 282 41.20 -6.68 -35.41
C THR A 282 41.24 -8.15 -35.04
N GLN A 283 40.12 -8.85 -35.18
CA GLN A 283 40.11 -10.18 -35.79
C GLN A 283 38.70 -10.50 -36.30
N ARG A 284 38.60 -10.26 -37.57
CA ARG A 284 37.61 -10.79 -38.51
C ARG A 284 38.18 -12.12 -39.03
N GLY A 285 37.40 -13.17 -38.99
CA GLY A 285 37.69 -14.47 -39.63
C GLY A 285 36.41 -15.26 -39.53
N GLU A 286 35.57 -15.27 -40.43
CA GLU A 286 35.37 -16.04 -41.69
C GLU A 286 35.24 -17.55 -41.50
N GLN A 287 34.17 -18.05 -42.11
CA GLN A 287 33.89 -19.43 -42.58
C GLN A 287 33.26 -20.38 -41.57
N SER A 288 32.28 -21.20 -41.89
CA SER A 288 31.61 -21.56 -43.14
C SER A 288 30.57 -22.65 -42.80
N GLU A 289 29.54 -22.72 -43.61
CA GLU A 289 28.82 -23.94 -44.07
C GLU A 289 27.88 -24.70 -43.12
N ALA A 290 26.64 -24.68 -43.57
CA ALA A 290 25.65 -25.73 -43.35
C ALA A 290 26.06 -27.05 -44.05
N PRO A 291 25.52 -28.22 -43.65
CA PRO A 291 24.50 -28.78 -44.54
C PRO A 291 23.29 -29.40 -43.86
N GLN A 292 22.25 -29.42 -44.67
CA GLN A 292 21.03 -30.20 -44.71
C GLN A 292 21.17 -31.68 -44.27
N THR A 293 20.26 -32.13 -43.49
CA THR A 293 19.27 -33.18 -43.81
C THR A 293 18.12 -33.12 -42.79
#